data_3739cfc2183c08243c05bf93bfc12cdd
#
_entry.id   3739cfc2183c08243c05bf93bfc12cdd
#
_cell.length_a   1.000
_cell.length_b   1.000
_cell.length_c   1.000
_cell.angle_alpha   90.00
_cell.angle_beta   90.00
_cell.angle_gamma   90.00
#
_symmetry.space_group_name_H-M   'P 1'
#
loop_
_entity.id
_entity.type
_entity.pdbx_description
1 polymer ?
#
loop_
_entity_poly.entity_id
_entity_poly.type
_entity_poly.pdbx_seq_one_letter_code
_entity_poly.pdbx_strand_id
1 'polypeptide(L)'
;RIVNNESSEILAMLDAIPSAAPPLRPAAWVSEIDAWAERLYASLNNGVYRAGFATTQEAYDEAVRGVFETLDALEAHLDGRRWLVGDQLTEADLRLFVTAFRFDPAYVPLFRCNLARFRDYPNLQAHLERVYAHPGVAETCDLAAMRRGYSSIRAVNPSGIVPLGPRPLVGAER
;
A
#
# COMPACT_ATOMS: atom_id res chain seq x y z
N ARG A 1 13.57 -26.44 -2.13
CA ARG A 1 12.83 -26.24 -3.40
C ARG A 1 11.83 -25.09 -3.20
N ILE A 2 11.89 -24.05 -4.03
CA ILE A 2 10.87 -23.00 -4.05
C ILE A 2 9.58 -23.63 -4.60
N VAL A 3 8.46 -23.45 -3.89
CA VAL A 3 7.15 -23.99 -4.28
C VAL A 3 6.35 -22.93 -5.04
N ASN A 4 6.48 -21.66 -4.58
CA ASN A 4 5.85 -20.50 -5.18
C ASN A 4 6.65 -19.23 -4.84
N ASN A 5 6.68 -18.24 -5.72
CA ASN A 5 7.32 -16.93 -5.53
C ASN A 5 6.40 -15.75 -5.86
N GLU A 6 5.13 -16.03 -6.23
CA GLU A 6 4.12 -15.01 -6.49
C GLU A 6 3.39 -14.64 -5.19
N SER A 7 3.62 -13.43 -4.70
CA SER A 7 3.10 -12.98 -3.41
C SER A 7 1.55 -13.05 -3.32
N SER A 8 0.84 -12.82 -4.41
CA SER A 8 -0.61 -12.92 -4.47
C SER A 8 -1.10 -14.35 -4.26
N GLU A 9 -0.44 -15.31 -4.88
CA GLU A 9 -0.78 -16.72 -4.71
C GLU A 9 -0.39 -17.22 -3.32
N ILE A 10 0.75 -16.76 -2.79
CA ILE A 10 1.18 -17.09 -1.42
C ILE A 10 0.16 -16.61 -0.39
N LEU A 11 -0.38 -15.38 -0.55
CA LEU A 11 -1.43 -14.87 0.34
C LEU A 11 -2.68 -15.74 0.29
N ALA A 12 -3.15 -16.12 -0.89
CA ALA A 12 -4.29 -17.02 -1.04
C ALA A 12 -4.03 -18.41 -0.44
N MET A 13 -2.82 -18.94 -0.59
CA MET A 13 -2.42 -20.20 0.04
C MET A 13 -2.40 -20.12 1.57
N LEU A 14 -1.94 -19.00 2.13
CA LEU A 14 -1.94 -18.79 3.58
C LEU A 14 -3.35 -18.64 4.14
N ASP A 15 -4.24 -17.91 3.44
CA ASP A 15 -5.65 -17.74 3.83
C ASP A 15 -6.43 -19.07 3.79
N ALA A 16 -6.01 -20.00 2.93
CA ALA A 16 -6.62 -21.34 2.85
C ALA A 16 -6.24 -22.27 4.02
N ILE A 17 -5.28 -21.88 4.87
CA ILE A 17 -4.92 -22.68 6.06
C ILE A 17 -6.03 -22.51 7.10
N PRO A 18 -6.61 -23.63 7.60
CA PRO A 18 -7.67 -23.56 8.60
C PRO A 18 -7.25 -22.77 9.84
N SER A 19 -8.02 -21.76 10.19
CA SER A 19 -7.77 -20.91 11.35
C SER A 19 -9.11 -20.50 12.01
N ALA A 20 -9.05 -19.97 13.23
CA ALA A 20 -10.21 -19.39 13.89
C ALA A 20 -10.52 -17.96 13.41
N ALA A 21 -9.63 -17.34 12.66
CA ALA A 21 -9.81 -15.99 12.11
C ALA A 21 -10.77 -16.04 10.90
N PRO A 22 -11.58 -15.00 10.69
CA PRO A 22 -12.34 -14.85 9.46
C PRO A 22 -11.43 -14.90 8.23
N PRO A 23 -11.86 -15.55 7.13
CA PRO A 23 -11.06 -15.61 5.92
C PRO A 23 -10.89 -14.20 5.33
N LEU A 24 -9.71 -13.91 4.80
CA LEU A 24 -9.43 -12.66 4.08
C LEU A 24 -10.04 -12.65 2.67
N ARG A 25 -10.44 -13.82 2.18
CA ARG A 25 -11.07 -14.02 0.86
C ARG A 25 -12.40 -14.79 1.00
N PRO A 26 -13.44 -14.21 1.65
CA PRO A 26 -14.74 -14.84 1.72
C PRO A 26 -15.28 -15.18 0.33
N ALA A 27 -15.81 -16.38 0.14
CA ALA A 27 -16.25 -16.87 -1.18
C ALA A 27 -17.25 -15.92 -1.89
N ALA A 28 -18.11 -15.23 -1.12
CA ALA A 28 -19.07 -14.28 -1.65
C ALA A 28 -18.43 -13.02 -2.28
N TRP A 29 -17.20 -12.68 -1.94
CA TRP A 29 -16.53 -11.44 -2.33
C TRP A 29 -15.26 -11.64 -3.15
N VAL A 30 -14.89 -12.88 -3.48
CA VAL A 30 -13.65 -13.19 -4.21
C VAL A 30 -13.52 -12.38 -5.49
N SER A 31 -14.58 -12.29 -6.28
CA SER A 31 -14.55 -11.54 -7.56
C SER A 31 -14.29 -10.04 -7.35
N GLU A 32 -14.86 -9.44 -6.30
CA GLU A 32 -14.66 -8.02 -6.01
C GLU A 32 -13.26 -7.77 -5.42
N ILE A 33 -12.78 -8.69 -4.57
CA ILE A 33 -11.41 -8.66 -4.04
C ILE A 33 -10.39 -8.74 -5.18
N ASP A 34 -10.59 -9.65 -6.14
CA ASP A 34 -9.69 -9.79 -7.29
C ASP A 34 -9.69 -8.55 -8.18
N ALA A 35 -10.85 -7.95 -8.43
CA ALA A 35 -10.95 -6.70 -9.19
C ALA A 35 -10.18 -5.55 -8.51
N TRP A 36 -10.30 -5.41 -7.19
CA TRP A 36 -9.50 -4.45 -6.44
C TRP A 36 -8.02 -4.80 -6.43
N ALA A 37 -7.66 -6.06 -6.26
CA ALA A 37 -6.27 -6.51 -6.28
C ALA A 37 -5.58 -6.17 -7.60
N GLU A 38 -6.23 -6.42 -8.74
CA GLU A 38 -5.74 -6.08 -10.08
C GLU A 38 -5.55 -4.57 -10.24
N ARG A 39 -6.58 -3.79 -9.90
CA ARG A 39 -6.53 -2.33 -9.98
C ARG A 39 -5.42 -1.75 -9.10
N LEU A 40 -5.35 -2.16 -7.83
CA LEU A 40 -4.32 -1.72 -6.90
C LEU A 40 -2.92 -2.07 -7.41
N TYR A 41 -2.73 -3.29 -7.89
CA TYR A 41 -1.45 -3.74 -8.40
C TYR A 41 -0.99 -2.90 -9.59
N ALA A 42 -1.85 -2.74 -10.61
CA ALA A 42 -1.48 -2.09 -11.86
C ALA A 42 -1.16 -0.60 -11.70
N SER A 43 -1.97 0.11 -10.93
CA SER A 43 -1.91 1.58 -10.89
C SER A 43 -1.32 2.16 -9.60
N LEU A 44 -1.38 1.44 -8.47
CA LEU A 44 -0.90 1.94 -7.19
C LEU A 44 0.34 1.16 -6.70
N ASN A 45 0.22 -0.14 -6.36
CA ASN A 45 1.34 -0.89 -5.77
C ASN A 45 2.57 -0.91 -6.68
N ASN A 46 2.37 -1.13 -7.99
CA ASN A 46 3.43 -1.06 -9.00
C ASN A 46 3.60 0.34 -9.58
N GLY A 47 2.55 1.16 -9.57
CA GLY A 47 2.54 2.53 -10.08
C GLY A 47 3.58 3.42 -9.40
N VAL A 48 3.70 3.35 -8.07
CA VAL A 48 4.70 4.11 -7.31
C VAL A 48 6.13 3.75 -7.73
N TYR A 49 6.40 2.48 -8.06
CA TYR A 49 7.70 2.04 -8.55
C TYR A 49 7.94 2.51 -9.98
N ARG A 50 6.94 2.45 -10.85
CA ARG A 50 7.04 3.02 -12.21
C ARG A 50 7.37 4.51 -12.16
N ALA A 51 6.74 5.28 -11.27
CA ALA A 51 7.06 6.68 -11.05
C ALA A 51 8.50 6.86 -10.54
N GLY A 52 8.89 6.11 -9.50
CA GLY A 52 10.20 6.23 -8.87
C GLY A 52 11.37 5.91 -9.81
N PHE A 53 11.21 4.89 -10.63
CA PHE A 53 12.24 4.41 -11.58
C PHE A 53 12.11 4.99 -12.99
N ALA A 54 11.15 5.90 -13.23
CA ALA A 54 11.00 6.54 -14.53
C ALA A 54 12.28 7.29 -14.92
N THR A 55 12.69 7.10 -16.18
CA THR A 55 13.90 7.74 -16.77
C THR A 55 13.54 8.85 -17.76
N THR A 56 12.26 9.02 -18.09
CA THR A 56 11.75 10.12 -18.91
C THR A 56 10.61 10.84 -18.20
N GLN A 57 10.37 12.11 -18.59
CA GLN A 57 9.29 12.90 -18.02
C GLN A 57 7.92 12.27 -18.33
N GLU A 58 7.72 11.81 -19.55
CA GLU A 58 6.46 11.22 -20.01
C GLU A 58 6.10 9.96 -19.19
N ALA A 59 7.07 9.07 -18.98
CA ALA A 59 6.88 7.85 -18.19
C ALA A 59 6.57 8.16 -16.72
N TYR A 60 7.24 9.18 -16.17
CA TYR A 60 6.96 9.66 -14.81
C TYR A 60 5.55 10.25 -14.71
N ASP A 61 5.18 11.15 -15.62
CA ASP A 61 3.89 11.83 -15.61
C ASP A 61 2.73 10.82 -15.73
N GLU A 62 2.84 9.85 -16.63
CA GLU A 62 1.86 8.77 -16.79
C GLU A 62 1.71 7.98 -15.49
N ALA A 63 2.83 7.53 -14.91
CA ALA A 63 2.82 6.71 -13.71
C ALA A 63 2.23 7.46 -12.51
N VAL A 64 2.66 8.71 -12.29
CA VAL A 64 2.18 9.54 -11.16
C VAL A 64 0.70 9.85 -11.30
N ARG A 65 0.21 10.23 -12.49
CA ARG A 65 -1.23 10.46 -12.70
C ARG A 65 -2.04 9.22 -12.36
N GLY A 66 -1.63 8.04 -12.85
CA GLY A 66 -2.32 6.78 -12.54
C GLY A 66 -2.35 6.44 -11.04
N VAL A 67 -1.26 6.76 -10.30
CA VAL A 67 -1.23 6.63 -8.84
C VAL A 67 -2.30 7.51 -8.20
N PHE A 68 -2.34 8.81 -8.53
CA PHE A 68 -3.24 9.76 -7.88
C PHE A 68 -4.70 9.59 -8.32
N GLU A 69 -4.98 9.26 -9.58
CA GLU A 69 -6.31 8.87 -10.04
C GLU A 69 -6.84 7.65 -9.27
N THR A 70 -5.96 6.74 -8.90
CA THR A 70 -6.34 5.58 -8.09
C THR A 70 -6.60 5.97 -6.64
N LEU A 71 -5.79 6.86 -6.06
CA LEU A 71 -6.03 7.37 -4.70
C LEU A 71 -7.35 8.15 -4.63
N ASP A 72 -7.64 9.02 -5.61
CA ASP A 72 -8.90 9.78 -5.69
C ASP A 72 -10.12 8.84 -5.77
N ALA A 73 -10.01 7.78 -6.58
CA ALA A 73 -11.08 6.80 -6.70
C ALA A 73 -11.27 5.95 -5.43
N LEU A 74 -10.18 5.62 -4.73
CA LEU A 74 -10.23 4.91 -3.46
C LEU A 74 -10.83 5.79 -2.36
N GLU A 75 -10.45 7.08 -2.32
CA GLU A 75 -11.01 8.06 -1.39
C GLU A 75 -12.53 8.16 -1.54
N ALA A 76 -13.00 8.29 -2.78
CA ALA A 76 -14.43 8.33 -3.08
C ALA A 76 -15.14 7.01 -2.76
N HIS A 77 -14.48 5.88 -3.04
CA HIS A 77 -15.04 4.55 -2.74
C HIS A 77 -15.21 4.30 -1.23
N LEU A 78 -14.28 4.79 -0.43
CA LEU A 78 -14.29 4.62 1.03
C LEU A 78 -15.23 5.61 1.75
N ASP A 79 -15.87 6.54 1.03
CA ASP A 79 -16.86 7.41 1.64
C ASP A 79 -18.04 6.60 2.22
N GLY A 80 -18.24 6.71 3.53
CA GLY A 80 -19.22 5.92 4.27
C GLY A 80 -18.93 4.42 4.41
N ARG A 81 -17.76 3.93 3.92
CA ARG A 81 -17.36 2.52 3.99
C ARG A 81 -16.21 2.31 4.99
N ARG A 82 -16.25 1.16 5.67
CA ARG A 82 -15.14 0.76 6.55
C ARG A 82 -14.02 0.03 5.82
N TRP A 83 -14.37 -0.77 4.80
CA TRP A 83 -13.50 -1.68 4.10
C TRP A 83 -13.69 -1.52 2.59
N LEU A 84 -12.71 -1.92 1.81
CA LEU A 84 -12.80 -1.88 0.35
C LEU A 84 -13.88 -2.82 -0.16
N VAL A 85 -14.04 -3.98 0.49
CA VAL A 85 -15.01 -5.00 0.09
C VAL A 85 -15.74 -5.51 1.34
N GLY A 86 -17.06 -5.60 1.25
CA GLY A 86 -17.88 -6.17 2.31
C GLY A 86 -17.84 -5.38 3.63
N ASP A 87 -17.95 -6.10 4.73
CA ASP A 87 -18.10 -5.55 6.09
C ASP A 87 -16.98 -5.97 7.06
N GLN A 88 -15.95 -6.69 6.58
CA GLN A 88 -14.78 -7.12 7.33
C GLN A 88 -13.48 -6.80 6.60
N LEU A 89 -12.34 -6.91 7.31
CA LEU A 89 -11.01 -6.84 6.70
C LEU A 89 -10.86 -7.94 5.63
N THR A 90 -10.41 -7.57 4.45
CA THR A 90 -10.16 -8.48 3.34
C THR A 90 -8.73 -8.35 2.81
N GLU A 91 -8.33 -9.26 1.92
CA GLU A 91 -7.03 -9.18 1.24
C GLU A 91 -6.86 -7.86 0.47
N ALA A 92 -7.94 -7.28 -0.10
CA ALA A 92 -7.89 -6.01 -0.80
C ALA A 92 -7.42 -4.87 0.11
N ASP A 93 -7.90 -4.84 1.37
CA ASP A 93 -7.49 -3.86 2.36
C ASP A 93 -6.00 -3.99 2.72
N LEU A 94 -5.50 -5.20 2.86
CA LEU A 94 -4.08 -5.45 3.14
C LEU A 94 -3.18 -5.04 1.97
N ARG A 95 -3.63 -5.26 0.72
CA ARG A 95 -2.92 -4.82 -0.48
C ARG A 95 -2.84 -3.30 -0.60
N LEU A 96 -3.89 -2.59 -0.20
CA LEU A 96 -3.87 -1.14 -0.08
C LEU A 96 -2.94 -0.71 1.06
N PHE A 97 -3.08 -1.34 2.23
CA PHE A 97 -2.35 -0.98 3.44
C PHE A 97 -0.84 -0.97 3.28
N VAL A 98 -0.25 -1.97 2.63
CA VAL A 98 1.21 -2.05 2.49
C VAL A 98 1.79 -0.88 1.68
N THR A 99 1.03 -0.34 0.72
CA THR A 99 1.45 0.85 -0.03
C THR A 99 1.14 2.12 0.75
N ALA A 100 -0.04 2.22 1.37
CA ALA A 100 -0.46 3.35 2.20
C ALA A 100 0.52 3.62 3.36
N PHE A 101 0.95 2.58 4.07
CA PHE A 101 1.92 2.67 5.16
C PHE A 101 3.27 3.25 4.71
N ARG A 102 3.66 3.01 3.46
CA ARG A 102 4.91 3.47 2.86
C ARG A 102 4.78 4.81 2.14
N PHE A 103 3.57 5.28 1.88
CA PHE A 103 3.33 6.36 0.94
C PHE A 103 4.05 7.64 1.34
N ASP A 104 3.66 8.23 2.45
CA ASP A 104 4.25 9.49 2.92
C ASP A 104 5.74 9.33 3.28
N PRO A 105 6.17 8.30 4.04
CA PRO A 105 7.56 8.23 4.48
C PRO A 105 8.56 7.74 3.43
N ALA A 106 8.12 7.12 2.33
CA ALA A 106 9.02 6.59 1.30
C ALA A 106 8.68 7.07 -0.11
N TYR A 107 7.43 6.92 -0.57
CA TYR A 107 7.10 7.20 -1.96
C TYR A 107 7.01 8.69 -2.27
N VAL A 108 6.59 9.52 -1.31
CA VAL A 108 6.61 10.97 -1.45
C VAL A 108 8.04 11.50 -1.63
N PRO A 109 8.99 11.24 -0.71
CA PRO A 109 10.33 11.85 -0.80
C PRO A 109 11.25 11.16 -1.80
N LEU A 110 11.16 9.84 -2.00
CA LEU A 110 12.13 9.09 -2.77
C LEU A 110 11.66 8.77 -4.20
N PHE A 111 10.36 8.51 -4.36
CA PHE A 111 9.77 8.10 -5.63
C PHE A 111 9.03 9.25 -6.34
N ARG A 112 9.04 10.44 -5.75
CA ARG A 112 8.41 11.66 -6.31
C ARG A 112 6.89 11.54 -6.50
N CYS A 113 6.21 10.65 -5.75
CA CYS A 113 4.76 10.57 -5.72
C CYS A 113 4.19 11.66 -4.81
N ASN A 114 4.29 12.93 -5.23
CA ASN A 114 4.17 14.09 -4.35
C ASN A 114 3.15 15.15 -4.79
N LEU A 115 2.17 14.78 -5.63
CA LEU A 115 1.05 15.70 -5.97
C LEU A 115 0.20 16.01 -4.73
N ALA A 116 0.01 15.02 -3.84
CA ALA A 116 -0.61 15.14 -2.53
C ALA A 116 0.07 14.17 -1.57
N ARG A 117 -0.20 14.30 -0.27
CA ARG A 117 0.21 13.32 0.73
C ARG A 117 -0.95 12.37 1.00
N PHE A 118 -0.66 11.17 1.48
CA PHE A 118 -1.70 10.23 1.86
C PHE A 118 -2.64 10.80 2.94
N ARG A 119 -2.10 11.63 3.85
CA ARG A 119 -2.87 12.35 4.88
C ARG A 119 -3.88 13.36 4.35
N ASP A 120 -3.76 13.79 3.09
CA ASP A 120 -4.69 14.74 2.47
C ASP A 120 -5.98 14.05 2.00
N TYR A 121 -6.06 12.73 2.17
CA TYR A 121 -7.18 11.84 1.84
C TYR A 121 -7.81 11.30 3.14
N PRO A 122 -8.84 11.94 3.70
CA PRO A 122 -9.36 11.60 5.03
C PRO A 122 -9.93 10.19 5.15
N ASN A 123 -10.61 9.66 4.12
CA ASN A 123 -11.16 8.31 4.15
C ASN A 123 -10.05 7.25 4.05
N LEU A 124 -9.05 7.49 3.20
CA LEU A 124 -7.86 6.66 3.09
C LEU A 124 -7.03 6.67 4.36
N GLN A 125 -6.87 7.84 4.99
CA GLN A 125 -6.21 7.95 6.29
C GLN A 125 -6.94 7.14 7.35
N ALA A 126 -8.26 7.31 7.47
CA ALA A 126 -9.06 6.55 8.42
C ALA A 126 -9.02 5.04 8.16
N HIS A 127 -8.95 4.62 6.90
CA HIS A 127 -8.77 3.23 6.53
C HIS A 127 -7.38 2.71 6.94
N LEU A 128 -6.31 3.44 6.66
CA LEU A 128 -4.94 3.10 7.07
C LEU A 128 -4.84 2.90 8.58
N GLU A 129 -5.38 3.85 9.36
CA GLU A 129 -5.39 3.80 10.82
C GLU A 129 -6.15 2.58 11.34
N ARG A 130 -7.28 2.25 10.71
CA ARG A 130 -8.12 1.09 11.06
C ARG A 130 -7.40 -0.22 10.81
N VAL A 131 -6.75 -0.38 9.65
CA VAL A 131 -5.97 -1.59 9.35
C VAL A 131 -4.76 -1.69 10.28
N TYR A 132 -4.06 -0.59 10.53
CA TYR A 132 -2.92 -0.56 11.47
C TYR A 132 -3.32 -0.97 12.88
N ALA A 133 -4.50 -0.56 13.34
CA ALA A 133 -5.03 -0.91 14.66
C ALA A 133 -5.60 -2.34 14.74
N HIS A 134 -5.67 -3.07 13.63
CA HIS A 134 -6.12 -4.46 13.66
C HIS A 134 -5.10 -5.32 14.43
N PRO A 135 -5.56 -6.23 15.31
CA PRO A 135 -4.67 -7.08 16.10
C PRO A 135 -3.60 -7.78 15.25
N GLY A 136 -2.34 -7.66 15.65
CA GLY A 136 -1.20 -8.27 14.97
C GLY A 136 -0.60 -7.44 13.84
N VAL A 137 -1.28 -6.40 13.32
CA VAL A 137 -0.76 -5.62 12.18
C VAL A 137 0.35 -4.66 12.62
N ALA A 138 0.13 -3.89 13.69
CA ALA A 138 1.11 -2.90 14.15
C ALA A 138 2.47 -3.53 14.50
N GLU A 139 2.46 -4.73 15.05
CA GLU A 139 3.67 -5.49 15.44
C GLU A 139 4.51 -5.90 14.22
N THR A 140 3.92 -5.98 13.04
CA THR A 140 4.64 -6.28 11.78
C THR A 140 5.20 -5.04 11.10
N CYS A 141 4.92 -3.85 11.62
CA CYS A 141 5.26 -2.57 11.01
C CYS A 141 6.50 -1.95 11.65
N ASP A 142 7.68 -2.15 11.04
CA ASP A 142 8.92 -1.45 11.43
C ASP A 142 9.15 -0.27 10.49
N LEU A 143 8.71 0.91 10.90
CA LEU A 143 8.86 2.15 10.14
C LEU A 143 10.33 2.52 9.90
N ALA A 144 11.18 2.37 10.91
CA ALA A 144 12.59 2.73 10.82
C ALA A 144 13.35 1.80 9.86
N ALA A 145 13.11 0.48 9.93
CA ALA A 145 13.68 -0.47 8.99
C ALA A 145 13.17 -0.23 7.56
N MET A 146 11.88 0.06 7.40
CA MET A 146 11.28 0.38 6.11
C MET A 146 11.94 1.64 5.49
N ARG A 147 12.06 2.74 6.23
CA ARG A 147 12.70 3.98 5.75
C ARG A 147 14.16 3.74 5.35
N ARG A 148 14.93 3.02 6.18
CA ARG A 148 16.32 2.65 5.83
C ARG A 148 16.38 1.81 4.56
N GLY A 149 15.51 0.81 4.43
CA GLY A 149 15.43 -0.06 3.26
C GLY A 149 15.19 0.72 1.96
N TYR A 150 14.15 1.57 1.94
CA TYR A 150 13.87 2.40 0.77
C TYR A 150 14.97 3.42 0.48
N SER A 151 15.55 4.03 1.50
CA SER A 151 16.64 5.00 1.33
C SER A 151 17.94 4.37 0.81
N SER A 152 18.11 3.07 0.93
CA SER A 152 19.27 2.34 0.39
C SER A 152 19.21 2.09 -1.12
N ILE A 153 18.06 2.32 -1.76
CA ILE A 153 17.87 2.12 -3.21
C ILE A 153 18.60 3.23 -3.98
N ARG A 154 19.81 2.95 -4.43
CA ARG A 154 20.69 3.95 -5.05
C ARG A 154 20.13 4.57 -6.33
N ALA A 155 19.28 3.86 -7.06
CA ALA A 155 18.65 4.38 -8.27
C ALA A 155 17.72 5.57 -8.01
N VAL A 156 17.07 5.63 -6.85
CA VAL A 156 16.16 6.74 -6.47
C VAL A 156 16.78 7.67 -5.42
N ASN A 157 17.80 7.19 -4.69
CA ASN A 157 18.48 7.94 -3.64
C ASN A 157 20.00 7.69 -3.67
N PRO A 158 20.73 8.30 -4.61
CA PRO A 158 22.17 8.08 -4.79
C PRO A 158 23.01 8.35 -3.53
N SER A 159 22.60 9.33 -2.72
CA SER A 159 23.29 9.69 -1.47
C SER A 159 23.13 8.66 -0.35
N GLY A 160 22.03 7.91 -0.35
CA GLY A 160 21.65 7.01 0.73
C GLY A 160 21.19 7.72 2.02
N ILE A 161 21.00 9.05 1.97
CA ILE A 161 20.47 9.82 3.12
C ILE A 161 19.04 9.37 3.40
N VAL A 162 18.75 9.08 4.68
CA VAL A 162 17.38 8.76 5.14
C VAL A 162 16.64 10.08 5.41
N PRO A 163 15.60 10.44 4.65
CA PRO A 163 14.83 11.66 4.88
C PRO A 163 14.17 11.67 6.26
N LEU A 164 14.15 12.82 6.94
CA LEU A 164 13.47 12.98 8.23
C LEU A 164 11.94 13.02 8.11
N GLY A 165 11.42 13.46 6.99
CA GLY A 165 10.00 13.60 6.76
C GLY A 165 9.54 13.02 5.42
N PRO A 166 8.24 13.08 5.14
CA PRO A 166 7.15 13.50 6.02
C PRO A 166 6.98 12.63 7.28
N ARG A 167 6.37 13.20 8.33
CA ARG A 167 6.00 12.41 9.51
C ARG A 167 4.98 11.33 9.13
N PRO A 168 5.14 10.10 9.62
CA PRO A 168 4.21 9.02 9.31
C PRO A 168 2.81 9.29 9.90
N LEU A 169 1.80 8.70 9.29
CA LEU A 169 0.42 8.75 9.80
C LEU A 169 0.21 7.79 10.97
N VAL A 170 0.84 6.62 10.89
CA VAL A 170 0.80 5.56 11.90
C VAL A 170 2.21 5.06 12.19
N GLY A 171 2.41 4.50 13.36
CA GLY A 171 3.72 4.02 13.78
C GLY A 171 4.63 5.16 14.25
N ALA A 172 4.81 5.32 15.55
CA ALA A 172 5.81 6.22 16.09
C ALA A 172 7.22 5.69 15.78
N GLU A 173 8.16 6.57 15.41
CA GLU A 173 9.58 6.22 15.44
C GLU A 173 9.96 5.95 16.90
N ARG A 174 10.37 4.71 17.18
CA ARG A 174 10.92 4.33 18.48
C ARG A 174 12.40 4.69 18.53
#